data_3e371543653cd535d6db8777bf8dec37
#
_entry.id   3e371543653cd535d6db8777bf8dec37
#
_cell.length_a   1.000
_cell.length_b   1.000
_cell.length_c   1.000
_cell.angle_alpha   90.00
_cell.angle_beta   90.00
_cell.angle_gamma   90.00
#
_symmetry.space_group_name_H-M   'P 1'
#
loop_
_entity.id
_entity.type
_entity.pdbx_description
1 polymer ?
#
loop_
_entity_poly.entity_id
_entity_poly.type
_entity_poly.pdbx_seq_one_letter_code
_entity_poly.pdbx_strand_id
1 'polypeptide(L)'
;MELLAPAGSPEHFIAALDGGADAVYLGGKSFSARKFAGNFSPEEMQDAVRLAHTRGVAAYVTLNTLIGDIEMESLKEYLVFLSSINIDGLLIQDLGCIDLIKELAPNIPLHASTQMTVSNLAGVKFFESLGFKRVVLSRELSLTEIRNIVSSCSVEIEVFIHGALCVCYSGQCLMSSFSGGRSGNRGACAQPCRKPYELVDLSGQTINKEKGRYILSLKDLIGLDSVPQLLDAGVKSLKIEGRMKSPEYVYNTVSAYRKAIDAAEEGAVFKDHGKEVIRLKSE
;
A
#
# COMPACT_ATOMS: atom_id res chain seq x y z
N MET A 1 8.39 14.74 5.08
CA MET A 1 7.67 13.75 4.22
C MET A 1 7.42 12.50 5.03
N GLU A 2 6.20 11.94 5.03
CA GLU A 2 5.86 10.72 5.80
C GLU A 2 6.38 9.45 5.10
N LEU A 3 7.04 8.56 5.85
CA LEU A 3 7.42 7.22 5.42
C LEU A 3 6.44 6.20 6.00
N LEU A 4 5.59 5.62 5.14
CA LEU A 4 4.54 4.68 5.52
C LEU A 4 4.99 3.23 5.28
N ALA A 5 5.18 2.49 6.37
CA ALA A 5 5.71 1.14 6.38
C ALA A 5 4.62 0.05 6.47
N PRO A 6 4.83 -1.13 5.87
CA PRO A 6 3.91 -2.25 5.98
C PRO A 6 4.07 -3.00 7.30
N ALA A 7 2.94 -3.36 7.96
CA ALA A 7 2.91 -4.28 9.08
C ALA A 7 2.00 -5.47 8.77
N GLY A 8 2.58 -6.62 8.44
CA GLY A 8 1.87 -7.85 8.12
C GLY A 8 1.59 -8.73 9.34
N SER A 9 2.31 -8.52 10.44
CA SER A 9 2.16 -9.16 11.75
C SER A 9 2.79 -8.27 12.82
N PRO A 10 2.67 -8.60 14.12
CA PRO A 10 3.34 -7.87 15.20
C PRO A 10 4.86 -7.74 15.02
N GLU A 11 5.56 -8.76 14.50
CA GLU A 11 7.01 -8.71 14.27
C GLU A 11 7.36 -7.71 13.16
N HIS A 12 6.58 -7.66 12.06
CA HIS A 12 6.75 -6.65 11.01
C HIS A 12 6.50 -5.24 11.52
N PHE A 13 5.52 -5.09 12.43
CA PHE A 13 5.21 -3.82 13.06
C PHE A 13 6.40 -3.28 13.86
N ILE A 14 7.02 -4.12 14.71
CA ILE A 14 8.23 -3.73 15.45
C ILE A 14 9.37 -3.38 14.49
N ALA A 15 9.60 -4.21 13.46
CA ALA A 15 10.62 -3.96 12.44
C ALA A 15 10.42 -2.62 11.71
N ALA A 16 9.17 -2.24 11.43
CA ALA A 16 8.83 -0.94 10.83
C ALA A 16 9.15 0.23 11.76
N LEU A 17 8.78 0.13 13.04
CA LEU A 17 9.08 1.15 14.05
C LEU A 17 10.59 1.33 14.23
N ASP A 18 11.34 0.23 14.39
CA ASP A 18 12.79 0.25 14.59
C ASP A 18 13.54 0.70 13.33
N GLY A 19 12.93 0.53 12.14
CA GLY A 19 13.44 1.05 10.88
C GLY A 19 13.25 2.56 10.69
N GLY A 20 12.47 3.23 11.55
CA GLY A 20 12.25 4.69 11.49
C GLY A 20 11.05 5.10 10.63
N ALA A 21 9.98 4.30 10.60
CA ALA A 21 8.72 4.68 9.97
C ALA A 21 8.03 5.82 10.73
N ASP A 22 7.44 6.78 10.00
CA ASP A 22 6.57 7.83 10.56
C ASP A 22 5.13 7.33 10.74
N ALA A 23 4.74 6.35 9.91
CA ALA A 23 3.44 5.72 9.97
C ALA A 23 3.54 4.23 9.59
N VAL A 24 2.61 3.42 10.11
CA VAL A 24 2.47 2.01 9.75
C VAL A 24 1.06 1.73 9.22
N TYR A 25 0.94 0.84 8.23
CA TYR A 25 -0.36 0.34 7.81
C TYR A 25 -0.47 -1.16 8.07
N LEU A 26 -1.54 -1.53 8.72
CA LEU A 26 -1.82 -2.90 9.14
C LEU A 26 -3.24 -3.32 8.79
N GLY A 27 -3.56 -4.58 8.90
CA GLY A 27 -4.88 -5.10 8.61
C GLY A 27 -5.35 -6.09 9.67
N GLY A 28 -6.66 -6.06 9.93
CA GLY A 28 -7.31 -7.12 10.67
C GLY A 28 -7.45 -8.40 9.85
N LYS A 29 -7.89 -9.47 10.51
CA LYS A 29 -8.15 -10.77 9.87
C LYS A 29 -9.29 -10.73 8.84
N SER A 30 -10.15 -9.70 8.91
CA SER A 30 -11.23 -9.42 7.97
C SER A 30 -10.98 -8.13 7.19
N PHE A 31 -11.64 -7.98 6.03
CA PHE A 31 -11.71 -6.77 5.22
C PHE A 31 -10.37 -6.22 4.72
N SER A 32 -9.30 -7.02 4.68
CA SER A 32 -7.97 -6.58 4.25
C SER A 32 -7.53 -7.24 2.94
N ALA A 33 -6.92 -6.45 2.03
CA ALA A 33 -6.44 -6.89 0.72
C ALA A 33 -5.25 -7.87 0.79
N ARG A 34 -4.73 -8.20 1.95
CA ARG A 34 -3.69 -9.21 2.18
C ARG A 34 -4.18 -10.28 3.15
N LYS A 35 -5.22 -11.03 2.74
CA LYS A 35 -5.86 -12.08 3.55
C LYS A 35 -4.87 -13.12 4.10
N PHE A 36 -3.78 -13.38 3.38
CA PHE A 36 -2.77 -14.39 3.73
C PHE A 36 -1.55 -13.83 4.46
N ALA A 37 -1.50 -12.54 4.77
CA ALA A 37 -0.59 -12.01 5.78
C ALA A 37 -1.00 -12.52 7.17
N GLY A 38 -0.11 -12.45 8.15
CA GLY A 38 -0.44 -12.82 9.53
C GLY A 38 -1.65 -12.06 10.06
N ASN A 39 -1.75 -10.77 9.69
CA ASN A 39 -2.75 -9.82 10.14
C ASN A 39 -2.89 -9.78 11.68
N PHE A 40 -3.68 -8.87 12.19
CA PHE A 40 -3.77 -8.61 13.63
C PHE A 40 -5.11 -9.11 14.18
N SER A 41 -5.10 -9.74 15.36
CA SER A 41 -6.30 -9.88 16.16
C SER A 41 -6.74 -8.52 16.70
N PRO A 42 -7.96 -8.36 17.23
CA PRO A 42 -8.39 -7.12 17.86
C PRO A 42 -7.45 -6.68 18.98
N GLU A 43 -7.00 -7.60 19.83
CA GLU A 43 -6.09 -7.34 20.96
C GLU A 43 -4.71 -6.91 20.46
N GLU A 44 -4.13 -7.65 19.50
CA GLU A 44 -2.85 -7.30 18.87
C GLU A 44 -2.92 -5.93 18.18
N MET A 45 -4.05 -5.61 17.53
CA MET A 45 -4.25 -4.31 16.87
C MET A 45 -4.30 -3.17 17.88
N GLN A 46 -5.05 -3.33 18.96
CA GLN A 46 -5.12 -2.35 20.05
C GLN A 46 -3.74 -2.09 20.66
N ASP A 47 -2.98 -3.15 20.94
CA ASP A 47 -1.61 -3.05 21.48
C ASP A 47 -0.66 -2.37 20.49
N ALA A 48 -0.77 -2.70 19.18
CA ALA A 48 0.02 -2.08 18.13
C ALA A 48 -0.26 -0.57 18.01
N VAL A 49 -1.54 -0.16 17.98
CA VAL A 49 -1.91 1.27 17.93
C VAL A 49 -1.37 2.02 19.14
N ARG A 50 -1.54 1.47 20.35
CA ARG A 50 -1.03 2.08 21.58
C ARG A 50 0.49 2.23 21.54
N LEU A 51 1.21 1.20 21.08
CA LEU A 51 2.68 1.24 20.98
C LEU A 51 3.14 2.23 19.90
N ALA A 52 2.46 2.30 18.74
CA ALA A 52 2.72 3.29 17.71
C ALA A 52 2.65 4.72 18.29
N HIS A 53 1.54 5.04 18.96
CA HIS A 53 1.34 6.35 19.58
C HIS A 53 2.39 6.68 20.64
N THR A 54 2.81 5.69 21.46
CA THR A 54 3.87 5.89 22.45
C THR A 54 5.21 6.28 21.78
N ARG A 55 5.44 5.85 20.53
CA ARG A 55 6.62 6.17 19.75
C ARG A 55 6.42 7.37 18.78
N GLY A 56 5.26 8.02 18.82
CA GLY A 56 4.93 9.14 17.94
C GLY A 56 4.70 8.72 16.47
N VAL A 57 4.35 7.45 16.22
CA VAL A 57 4.11 6.86 14.90
C VAL A 57 2.61 6.72 14.67
N ALA A 58 2.11 7.11 13.50
CA ALA A 58 0.72 6.95 13.14
C ALA A 58 0.39 5.50 12.75
N ALA A 59 -0.84 5.06 13.07
CA ALA A 59 -1.32 3.71 12.77
C ALA A 59 -2.55 3.75 11.86
N TYR A 60 -2.39 3.30 10.60
CA TYR A 60 -3.47 3.25 9.62
C TYR A 60 -3.97 1.82 9.43
N VAL A 61 -5.29 1.64 9.43
CA VAL A 61 -5.90 0.32 9.25
C VAL A 61 -6.44 0.15 7.85
N THR A 62 -6.26 -1.03 7.26
CA THR A 62 -6.78 -1.34 5.93
C THR A 62 -8.18 -1.97 6.02
N LEU A 63 -9.16 -1.32 5.38
CA LEU A 63 -10.50 -1.80 5.05
C LEU A 63 -10.63 -1.77 3.52
N ASN A 64 -9.68 -2.38 2.83
CA ASN A 64 -9.47 -2.16 1.40
C ASN A 64 -9.83 -3.37 0.54
N THR A 65 -10.97 -3.95 0.82
CA THR A 65 -11.66 -4.96 0.00
C THR A 65 -13.06 -4.50 -0.33
N LEU A 66 -13.67 -5.07 -1.36
CA LEU A 66 -15.11 -4.94 -1.60
C LEU A 66 -15.89 -5.68 -0.51
N ILE A 67 -17.03 -5.15 -0.12
CA ILE A 67 -17.87 -5.67 0.97
C ILE A 67 -19.19 -6.20 0.38
N GLY A 68 -19.58 -7.39 0.79
CA GLY A 68 -20.89 -7.95 0.42
C GLY A 68 -21.95 -7.64 1.47
N ASP A 69 -23.23 -7.60 1.06
CA ASP A 69 -24.34 -7.28 1.95
C ASP A 69 -24.37 -8.16 3.21
N ILE A 70 -24.01 -9.44 3.08
CA ILE A 70 -23.93 -10.38 4.20
C ILE A 70 -22.84 -10.06 5.22
N GLU A 71 -21.90 -9.19 4.89
CA GLU A 71 -20.78 -8.78 5.75
C GLU A 71 -21.03 -7.45 6.47
N MET A 72 -22.14 -6.76 6.13
CA MET A 72 -22.40 -5.40 6.64
C MET A 72 -22.52 -5.36 8.16
N GLU A 73 -23.11 -6.37 8.81
CA GLU A 73 -23.21 -6.40 10.27
C GLU A 73 -21.84 -6.56 10.93
N SER A 74 -21.04 -7.49 10.43
CA SER A 74 -19.64 -7.65 10.90
C SER A 74 -18.78 -6.40 10.63
N LEU A 75 -19.07 -5.67 9.56
CA LEU A 75 -18.40 -4.40 9.27
C LEU A 75 -18.75 -3.34 10.32
N LYS A 76 -20.02 -3.23 10.74
CA LYS A 76 -20.46 -2.29 11.78
C LYS A 76 -19.72 -2.54 13.10
N GLU A 77 -19.68 -3.79 13.55
CA GLU A 77 -18.97 -4.18 14.77
C GLU A 77 -17.48 -3.81 14.66
N TYR A 78 -16.86 -4.07 13.49
CA TYR A 78 -15.46 -3.75 13.25
C TYR A 78 -15.20 -2.25 13.25
N LEU A 79 -16.08 -1.42 12.67
CA LEU A 79 -15.95 0.04 12.67
C LEU A 79 -16.07 0.63 14.08
N VAL A 80 -16.98 0.12 14.89
CA VAL A 80 -17.11 0.52 16.31
C VAL A 80 -15.83 0.18 17.08
N PHE A 81 -15.28 -1.02 16.86
CA PHE A 81 -14.00 -1.41 17.44
C PHE A 81 -12.87 -0.47 17.01
N LEU A 82 -12.71 -0.21 15.71
CA LEU A 82 -11.66 0.69 15.20
C LEU A 82 -11.78 2.11 15.76
N SER A 83 -12.99 2.61 15.91
CA SER A 83 -13.27 3.91 16.54
C SER A 83 -12.81 3.93 18.00
N SER A 84 -12.99 2.81 18.72
CA SER A 84 -12.63 2.72 20.14
C SER A 84 -11.12 2.69 20.43
N ILE A 85 -10.32 2.24 19.47
CA ILE A 85 -8.86 2.13 19.64
C ILE A 85 -8.07 3.32 19.08
N ASN A 86 -8.78 4.36 18.58
CA ASN A 86 -8.20 5.63 18.11
C ASN A 86 -7.15 5.47 16.99
N ILE A 87 -7.46 4.72 15.94
CA ILE A 87 -6.58 4.65 14.74
C ILE A 87 -6.49 6.02 14.05
N ASP A 88 -5.34 6.30 13.39
CA ASP A 88 -5.07 7.59 12.74
C ASP A 88 -5.59 7.70 11.31
N GLY A 89 -6.09 6.62 10.73
CA GLY A 89 -6.70 6.62 9.41
C GLY A 89 -7.16 5.25 8.94
N LEU A 90 -8.13 5.25 8.03
CA LEU A 90 -8.74 4.06 7.46
C LEU A 90 -8.56 4.06 5.94
N LEU A 91 -7.81 3.06 5.43
CA LEU A 91 -7.65 2.87 3.97
C LEU A 91 -8.82 2.06 3.44
N ILE A 92 -9.67 2.67 2.63
CA ILE A 92 -10.88 2.03 2.11
C ILE A 92 -10.84 1.80 0.60
N GLN A 93 -11.59 0.80 0.13
CA GLN A 93 -11.82 0.51 -1.29
C GLN A 93 -13.29 0.66 -1.68
N ASP A 94 -14.22 0.24 -0.83
CA ASP A 94 -15.64 0.19 -1.16
C ASP A 94 -16.33 1.53 -0.90
N LEU A 95 -16.80 2.17 -1.97
CA LEU A 95 -17.54 3.44 -1.89
C LEU A 95 -18.87 3.29 -1.16
N GLY A 96 -19.52 2.11 -1.24
CA GLY A 96 -20.79 1.84 -0.58
C GLY A 96 -20.72 1.87 0.95
N CYS A 97 -19.49 1.82 1.51
CA CYS A 97 -19.32 1.84 2.96
C CYS A 97 -19.09 3.24 3.55
N ILE A 98 -18.94 4.29 2.72
CA ILE A 98 -18.53 5.62 3.18
C ILE A 98 -19.49 6.20 4.19
N ASP A 99 -20.80 6.16 3.92
CA ASP A 99 -21.81 6.75 4.81
C ASP A 99 -21.86 6.01 6.13
N LEU A 100 -21.79 4.68 6.10
CA LEU A 100 -21.71 3.86 7.31
C LEU A 100 -20.46 4.17 8.14
N ILE A 101 -19.30 4.35 7.49
CA ILE A 101 -18.06 4.71 8.19
C ILE A 101 -18.20 6.09 8.83
N LYS A 102 -18.76 7.08 8.13
CA LYS A 102 -18.98 8.43 8.67
C LYS A 102 -19.97 8.44 9.84
N GLU A 103 -20.94 7.53 9.85
CA GLU A 103 -21.89 7.38 10.95
C GLU A 103 -21.24 6.76 12.19
N LEU A 104 -20.52 5.65 12.03
CA LEU A 104 -20.00 4.85 13.17
C LEU A 104 -18.59 5.25 13.62
N ALA A 105 -17.81 5.87 12.74
CA ALA A 105 -16.42 6.26 13.01
C ALA A 105 -16.11 7.66 12.44
N PRO A 106 -16.90 8.71 12.78
CA PRO A 106 -16.82 10.03 12.16
C PRO A 106 -15.48 10.74 12.32
N ASN A 107 -14.72 10.38 13.33
CA ASN A 107 -13.43 11.01 13.66
C ASN A 107 -12.24 10.34 12.96
N ILE A 108 -12.43 9.21 12.28
CA ILE A 108 -11.35 8.52 11.60
C ILE A 108 -11.14 9.10 10.20
N PRO A 109 -9.97 9.66 9.88
CA PRO A 109 -9.67 10.14 8.54
C PRO A 109 -9.73 9.03 7.49
N LEU A 110 -10.36 9.32 6.34
CA LEU A 110 -10.48 8.35 5.24
C LEU A 110 -9.34 8.53 4.23
N HIS A 111 -8.69 7.44 3.89
CA HIS A 111 -7.67 7.35 2.85
C HIS A 111 -8.18 6.48 1.70
N ALA A 112 -8.24 7.04 0.48
CA ALA A 112 -8.61 6.27 -0.70
C ALA A 112 -7.48 5.28 -1.04
N SER A 113 -7.78 3.98 -0.95
CA SER A 113 -6.81 2.94 -1.28
C SER A 113 -6.40 2.98 -2.76
N THR A 114 -5.19 2.54 -3.09
CA THR A 114 -4.77 2.29 -4.49
C THR A 114 -5.70 1.34 -5.23
N GLN A 115 -6.44 0.51 -4.51
CA GLN A 115 -7.48 -0.37 -5.06
C GLN A 115 -8.66 0.38 -5.70
N MET A 116 -8.81 1.68 -5.40
CA MET A 116 -9.82 2.55 -6.03
C MET A 116 -9.36 3.09 -7.40
N THR A 117 -8.16 2.76 -7.86
CA THR A 117 -7.65 3.09 -9.20
C THR A 117 -7.64 4.59 -9.51
N VAL A 118 -7.19 5.42 -8.56
CA VAL A 118 -7.13 6.86 -8.77
C VAL A 118 -5.88 7.21 -9.58
N SER A 119 -6.07 7.50 -10.87
CA SER A 119 -5.01 7.68 -11.85
C SER A 119 -5.00 9.05 -12.55
N ASN A 120 -5.83 10.00 -12.10
CA ASN A 120 -5.90 11.34 -12.66
C ASN A 120 -6.45 12.36 -11.66
N LEU A 121 -6.31 13.64 -11.99
CA LEU A 121 -6.77 14.76 -11.15
C LEU A 121 -8.28 14.73 -10.89
N ALA A 122 -9.09 14.35 -11.88
CA ALA A 122 -10.55 14.30 -11.71
C ALA A 122 -10.95 13.27 -10.65
N GLY A 123 -10.30 12.09 -10.63
CA GLY A 123 -10.48 11.08 -9.59
C GLY A 123 -10.04 11.60 -8.21
N VAL A 124 -8.91 12.31 -8.11
CA VAL A 124 -8.48 12.92 -6.85
C VAL A 124 -9.48 13.94 -6.35
N LYS A 125 -9.97 14.84 -7.23
CA LYS A 125 -11.00 15.84 -6.89
C LYS A 125 -12.33 15.22 -6.45
N PHE A 126 -12.69 14.07 -7.01
CA PHE A 126 -13.87 13.32 -6.58
C PHE A 126 -13.73 12.87 -5.12
N PHE A 127 -12.60 12.25 -4.73
CA PHE A 127 -12.37 11.84 -3.35
C PHE A 127 -12.22 13.03 -2.40
N GLU A 128 -11.60 14.11 -2.86
CA GLU A 128 -11.54 15.38 -2.12
C GLU A 128 -12.96 15.89 -1.80
N SER A 129 -13.88 15.87 -2.77
CA SER A 129 -15.28 16.29 -2.57
C SER A 129 -16.07 15.39 -1.62
N LEU A 130 -15.68 14.13 -1.49
CA LEU A 130 -16.23 13.19 -0.52
C LEU A 130 -15.64 13.34 0.89
N GLY A 131 -14.68 14.25 1.09
CA GLY A 131 -14.07 14.52 2.38
C GLY A 131 -12.95 13.54 2.76
N PHE A 132 -12.32 12.88 1.80
CA PHE A 132 -11.14 12.09 2.06
C PHE A 132 -9.96 12.98 2.46
N LYS A 133 -9.21 12.53 3.45
CA LYS A 133 -7.99 13.19 3.91
C LYS A 133 -6.81 12.93 2.98
N ARG A 134 -6.74 11.71 2.40
CA ARG A 134 -5.61 11.24 1.59
C ARG A 134 -6.07 10.38 0.43
N VAL A 135 -5.34 10.47 -0.68
CA VAL A 135 -5.52 9.60 -1.85
C VAL A 135 -4.22 8.88 -2.16
N VAL A 136 -4.27 7.53 -2.16
CA VAL A 136 -3.17 6.69 -2.64
C VAL A 136 -3.30 6.55 -4.15
N LEU A 137 -2.41 7.18 -4.89
CA LEU A 137 -2.42 7.12 -6.35
C LEU A 137 -2.15 5.71 -6.88
N SER A 138 -2.66 5.44 -8.06
CA SER A 138 -2.30 4.25 -8.84
C SER A 138 -0.81 4.25 -9.15
N ARG A 139 -0.20 3.05 -9.25
CA ARG A 139 1.25 2.86 -9.44
C ARG A 139 1.73 3.10 -10.87
N GLU A 140 0.81 3.38 -11.77
CA GLU A 140 1.02 3.56 -13.19
C GLU A 140 1.37 5.00 -13.58
N LEU A 141 1.27 5.97 -12.64
CA LEU A 141 1.52 7.38 -12.92
C LEU A 141 3.02 7.70 -12.97
N SER A 142 3.38 8.56 -13.92
CA SER A 142 4.72 9.15 -14.01
C SER A 142 4.92 10.27 -12.97
N LEU A 143 6.19 10.63 -12.70
CA LEU A 143 6.52 11.76 -11.82
C LEU A 143 5.89 13.08 -12.28
N THR A 144 5.78 13.29 -13.60
CA THR A 144 5.15 14.51 -14.16
C THR A 144 3.65 14.55 -13.85
N GLU A 145 2.94 13.42 -14.00
CA GLU A 145 1.51 13.34 -13.66
C GLU A 145 1.29 13.51 -12.18
N ILE A 146 2.11 12.89 -11.33
CA ILE A 146 2.06 13.05 -9.87
C ILE A 146 2.23 14.52 -9.47
N ARG A 147 3.24 15.22 -10.03
CA ARG A 147 3.48 16.64 -9.76
C ARG A 147 2.28 17.51 -10.16
N ASN A 148 1.70 17.26 -11.33
CA ASN A 148 0.52 17.99 -11.81
C ASN A 148 -0.71 17.78 -10.91
N ILE A 149 -0.90 16.57 -10.41
CA ILE A 149 -1.97 16.24 -9.46
C ILE A 149 -1.75 16.96 -8.14
N VAL A 150 -0.57 16.83 -7.54
CA VAL A 150 -0.25 17.44 -6.25
C VAL A 150 -0.42 18.95 -6.27
N SER A 151 0.05 19.63 -7.34
CA SER A 151 -0.08 21.08 -7.48
C SER A 151 -1.52 21.59 -7.68
N SER A 152 -2.47 20.68 -7.96
CA SER A 152 -3.85 21.02 -8.34
C SER A 152 -4.92 20.49 -7.38
N CYS A 153 -4.53 19.89 -6.25
CA CYS A 153 -5.45 19.40 -5.22
C CYS A 153 -5.03 19.87 -3.83
N SER A 154 -5.95 19.81 -2.85
CA SER A 154 -5.67 20.12 -1.44
C SER A 154 -5.64 18.87 -0.54
N VAL A 155 -6.08 17.72 -1.06
CA VAL A 155 -6.02 16.44 -0.37
C VAL A 155 -4.58 15.90 -0.38
N GLU A 156 -4.18 15.22 0.69
CA GLU A 156 -2.85 14.60 0.77
C GLU A 156 -2.67 13.51 -0.30
N ILE A 157 -1.53 13.53 -0.98
CA ILE A 157 -1.18 12.52 -1.98
C ILE A 157 -0.14 11.54 -1.40
N GLU A 158 -0.46 10.24 -1.53
CA GLU A 158 0.40 9.12 -1.17
C GLU A 158 0.76 8.33 -2.43
N VAL A 159 2.02 7.93 -2.56
CA VAL A 159 2.51 7.11 -3.68
C VAL A 159 3.31 5.90 -3.18
N PHE A 160 3.24 4.78 -3.90
CA PHE A 160 4.15 3.67 -3.65
C PHE A 160 5.55 4.01 -4.13
N ILE A 161 6.55 3.72 -3.30
CA ILE A 161 7.97 3.97 -3.58
C ILE A 161 8.81 2.69 -3.65
N HIS A 162 8.35 1.59 -3.06
CA HIS A 162 9.11 0.35 -3.01
C HIS A 162 8.21 -0.88 -3.02
N GLY A 163 8.73 -1.99 -3.57
CA GLY A 163 8.18 -3.33 -3.49
C GLY A 163 7.45 -3.81 -4.74
N ALA A 164 6.69 -4.86 -4.60
CA ALA A 164 6.11 -5.61 -5.71
C ALA A 164 5.11 -4.78 -6.54
N LEU A 165 5.31 -4.75 -7.85
CA LEU A 165 4.38 -4.17 -8.81
C LEU A 165 3.38 -5.22 -9.33
N CYS A 166 2.18 -4.80 -9.67
CA CYS A 166 1.17 -5.62 -10.32
C CYS A 166 1.25 -5.44 -11.85
N VAL A 167 1.10 -6.53 -12.61
CA VAL A 167 1.07 -6.47 -14.08
C VAL A 167 -0.19 -5.77 -14.62
N CYS A 168 -1.26 -5.79 -13.83
CA CYS A 168 -2.51 -5.12 -14.13
C CYS A 168 -2.57 -3.74 -13.46
N TYR A 169 -3.39 -2.85 -14.00
CA TYR A 169 -3.74 -1.60 -13.33
C TYR A 169 -4.15 -1.84 -11.88
N SER A 170 -3.78 -0.91 -11.01
CA SER A 170 -4.06 -0.97 -9.57
C SER A 170 -5.56 -1.20 -9.32
N GLY A 171 -5.90 -2.26 -8.55
CA GLY A 171 -7.29 -2.58 -8.20
C GLY A 171 -8.13 -3.26 -9.29
N GLN A 172 -7.66 -3.38 -10.56
CA GLN A 172 -8.48 -3.83 -11.69
C GLN A 172 -8.25 -5.27 -12.12
N CYS A 173 -7.43 -6.05 -11.39
CA CYS A 173 -7.07 -7.40 -11.79
C CYS A 173 -8.16 -8.41 -11.43
N LEU A 174 -8.71 -9.09 -12.45
CA LEU A 174 -9.66 -10.19 -12.31
C LEU A 174 -9.04 -11.58 -12.59
N MET A 175 -7.74 -11.64 -12.96
CA MET A 175 -7.09 -12.88 -13.39
C MET A 175 -7.17 -14.01 -12.36
N SER A 176 -6.96 -13.68 -11.09
CA SER A 176 -7.03 -14.66 -10.00
C SER A 176 -8.46 -15.18 -9.77
N SER A 177 -9.47 -14.33 -9.93
CA SER A 177 -10.88 -14.71 -9.82
C SER A 177 -11.27 -15.64 -10.96
N PHE A 178 -10.89 -15.29 -12.18
CA PHE A 178 -11.19 -16.07 -13.40
C PHE A 178 -10.51 -17.43 -13.40
N SER A 179 -9.23 -17.51 -13.02
CA SER A 179 -8.44 -18.74 -13.07
C SER A 179 -8.65 -19.71 -11.91
N GLY A 180 -9.20 -19.26 -10.78
CA GLY A 180 -9.26 -20.08 -9.57
C GLY A 180 -10.26 -19.65 -8.51
N GLY A 181 -11.21 -18.79 -8.85
CA GLY A 181 -12.25 -18.30 -7.94
C GLY A 181 -11.75 -17.43 -6.77
N ARG A 182 -10.46 -17.06 -6.76
CA ARG A 182 -9.85 -16.25 -5.68
C ARG A 182 -9.78 -14.79 -6.10
N SER A 183 -10.57 -13.93 -5.48
CA SER A 183 -10.62 -12.51 -5.82
C SER A 183 -9.48 -11.71 -5.20
N GLY A 184 -8.69 -11.01 -6.05
CA GLY A 184 -7.70 -10.04 -5.61
C GLY A 184 -8.33 -8.84 -4.88
N ASN A 185 -9.52 -8.41 -5.32
CA ASN A 185 -10.29 -7.32 -4.72
C ASN A 185 -10.95 -7.73 -3.38
N ARG A 186 -10.87 -9.00 -3.02
CA ARG A 186 -11.28 -9.58 -1.75
C ARG A 186 -10.09 -10.09 -0.93
N GLY A 187 -8.90 -9.60 -1.22
CA GLY A 187 -7.68 -9.94 -0.50
C GLY A 187 -7.10 -11.33 -0.77
N ALA A 188 -7.71 -12.12 -1.68
CA ALA A 188 -7.35 -13.52 -1.90
C ALA A 188 -6.59 -13.78 -3.22
N CYS A 189 -5.83 -12.80 -3.72
CA CYS A 189 -5.04 -12.94 -4.96
C CYS A 189 -4.12 -14.17 -4.89
N ALA A 190 -4.24 -15.08 -5.89
CA ALA A 190 -3.38 -16.26 -6.02
C ALA A 190 -2.05 -15.97 -6.74
N GLN A 191 -1.79 -14.72 -7.11
CA GLN A 191 -0.59 -14.27 -7.82
C GLN A 191 -0.35 -15.04 -9.13
N PRO A 192 -1.34 -15.25 -10.02
CA PRO A 192 -1.13 -15.97 -11.27
C PRO A 192 -0.04 -15.34 -12.13
N CYS A 193 0.11 -14.01 -12.12
CA CYS A 193 1.18 -13.31 -12.84
C CYS A 193 2.60 -13.67 -12.38
N ARG A 194 2.77 -14.36 -11.24
CA ARG A 194 4.06 -14.84 -10.72
C ARG A 194 4.32 -16.31 -11.08
N LYS A 195 3.45 -16.92 -11.88
CA LYS A 195 3.63 -18.29 -12.37
C LYS A 195 4.42 -18.30 -13.69
N PRO A 196 5.08 -19.41 -14.01
CA PRO A 196 5.71 -19.57 -15.32
C PRO A 196 4.66 -19.74 -16.43
N TYR A 197 4.89 -19.10 -17.58
CA TYR A 197 4.05 -19.19 -18.77
C TYR A 197 4.89 -19.52 -20.00
N GLU A 198 4.29 -20.23 -20.95
CA GLU A 198 4.84 -20.45 -22.28
C GLU A 198 4.00 -19.68 -23.30
N LEU A 199 4.67 -18.83 -24.08
CA LEU A 199 4.06 -18.25 -25.28
C LEU A 199 4.21 -19.23 -26.42
N VAL A 200 3.09 -19.58 -27.03
CA VAL A 200 3.07 -20.46 -28.19
C VAL A 200 2.54 -19.68 -29.40
N ASP A 201 3.10 -19.94 -30.56
CA ASP A 201 2.57 -19.41 -31.83
C ASP A 201 1.34 -20.22 -32.30
N LEU A 202 0.80 -19.85 -33.45
CA LEU A 202 -0.36 -20.54 -34.02
C LEU A 202 -0.09 -22.00 -34.42
N SER A 203 1.18 -22.39 -34.56
CA SER A 203 1.59 -23.75 -34.81
C SER A 203 1.82 -24.58 -33.53
N GLY A 204 1.68 -23.97 -32.35
CA GLY A 204 1.92 -24.58 -31.07
C GLY A 204 3.40 -24.63 -30.65
N GLN A 205 4.30 -23.91 -31.33
CA GLN A 205 5.70 -23.83 -30.95
C GLN A 205 5.92 -22.75 -29.85
N THR A 206 6.71 -23.14 -28.82
CA THR A 206 7.10 -22.19 -27.77
C THR A 206 8.10 -21.16 -28.28
N ILE A 207 7.74 -19.87 -28.21
CA ILE A 207 8.52 -18.74 -28.74
C ILE A 207 9.29 -17.95 -27.66
N ASN A 208 9.10 -18.24 -26.37
CA ASN A 208 9.79 -17.55 -25.26
C ASN A 208 10.89 -18.36 -24.59
N LYS A 209 11.44 -19.39 -25.25
CA LYS A 209 12.47 -20.30 -24.68
C LYS A 209 13.68 -19.54 -24.14
N GLU A 210 14.15 -18.51 -24.85
CA GLU A 210 15.34 -17.72 -24.50
C GLU A 210 15.06 -16.60 -23.49
N LYS A 211 13.79 -16.14 -23.38
CA LYS A 211 13.39 -15.00 -22.53
C LYS A 211 12.96 -15.40 -21.11
N GLY A 212 13.00 -16.70 -20.80
CA GLY A 212 12.51 -17.24 -19.54
C GLY A 212 10.99 -17.42 -19.50
N ARG A 213 10.49 -18.02 -18.42
CA ARG A 213 9.08 -18.45 -18.30
C ARG A 213 8.23 -17.46 -17.49
N TYR A 214 8.81 -16.54 -16.72
CA TYR A 214 8.08 -15.62 -15.82
C TYR A 214 7.74 -14.29 -16.52
N ILE A 215 7.16 -14.37 -17.72
CA ILE A 215 6.94 -13.25 -18.64
C ILE A 215 5.94 -12.17 -18.14
N LEU A 216 5.08 -12.52 -17.17
CA LEU A 216 4.13 -11.60 -16.54
C LEU A 216 4.62 -11.08 -15.19
N SER A 217 5.75 -11.58 -14.68
CA SER A 217 6.28 -11.18 -13.39
C SER A 217 7.12 -9.91 -13.52
N LEU A 218 6.56 -8.78 -13.10
CA LEU A 218 7.31 -7.53 -13.04
C LEU A 218 8.41 -7.62 -11.97
N LYS A 219 9.48 -6.84 -12.18
CA LYS A 219 10.48 -6.54 -11.16
C LYS A 219 9.85 -5.66 -10.08
N ASP A 220 10.38 -5.75 -8.87
CA ASP A 220 9.96 -4.88 -7.78
C ASP A 220 10.44 -3.44 -8.03
N LEU A 221 9.63 -2.47 -7.59
CA LEU A 221 9.99 -1.06 -7.63
C LEU A 221 11.07 -0.78 -6.59
N ILE A 222 12.10 -0.01 -6.96
CA ILE A 222 13.06 0.61 -6.05
C ILE A 222 13.15 2.08 -6.44
N GLY A 223 12.51 2.95 -5.67
CA GLY A 223 12.35 4.37 -5.97
C GLY A 223 13.26 5.30 -5.17
N LEU A 224 14.39 4.84 -4.62
CA LEU A 224 15.32 5.67 -3.85
C LEU A 224 15.75 6.92 -4.62
N ASP A 225 16.03 6.77 -5.91
CA ASP A 225 16.40 7.89 -6.82
C ASP A 225 15.30 8.93 -6.99
N SER A 226 14.05 8.55 -6.75
CA SER A 226 12.89 9.42 -6.95
C SER A 226 12.48 10.19 -5.69
N VAL A 227 13.09 9.91 -4.53
CA VAL A 227 12.73 10.55 -3.26
C VAL A 227 12.86 12.08 -3.34
N PRO A 228 13.97 12.67 -3.84
CA PRO A 228 14.06 14.13 -3.93
C PRO A 228 13.00 14.74 -4.84
N GLN A 229 12.71 14.13 -6.00
CA GLN A 229 11.73 14.64 -6.95
C GLN A 229 10.29 14.56 -6.41
N LEU A 230 9.97 13.54 -5.60
CA LEU A 230 8.67 13.39 -4.95
C LEU A 230 8.51 14.36 -3.79
N LEU A 231 9.59 14.64 -3.04
CA LEU A 231 9.64 15.68 -2.03
C LEU A 231 9.38 17.06 -2.64
N ASP A 232 10.12 17.42 -3.70
CA ASP A 232 9.95 18.67 -4.45
C ASP A 232 8.55 18.82 -5.06
N ALA A 233 7.96 17.72 -5.48
CA ALA A 233 6.59 17.71 -5.99
C ALA A 233 5.53 17.95 -4.90
N GLY A 234 5.89 17.84 -3.60
CA GLY A 234 4.98 18.03 -2.49
C GLY A 234 4.16 16.77 -2.13
N VAL A 235 4.61 15.59 -2.54
CA VAL A 235 4.00 14.32 -2.12
C VAL A 235 4.07 14.20 -0.60
N LYS A 236 2.96 13.85 0.03
CA LYS A 236 2.86 13.83 1.49
C LYS A 236 3.40 12.55 2.11
N SER A 237 3.15 11.40 1.46
CA SER A 237 3.48 10.08 2.02
C SER A 237 4.09 9.16 0.97
N LEU A 238 5.18 8.49 1.33
CA LEU A 238 5.85 7.44 0.56
C LEU A 238 5.55 6.08 1.18
N LYS A 239 4.87 5.21 0.42
CA LYS A 239 4.40 3.91 0.88
C LYS A 239 5.28 2.77 0.39
N ILE A 240 5.71 1.93 1.32
CA ILE A 240 6.42 0.68 1.04
C ILE A 240 5.42 -0.47 0.96
N GLU A 241 5.46 -1.29 -0.11
CA GLU A 241 4.74 -2.57 -0.19
C GLU A 241 5.61 -3.66 0.45
N GLY A 242 5.00 -4.52 1.29
CA GLY A 242 5.77 -5.58 1.94
C GLY A 242 5.07 -6.36 3.05
N ARG A 243 3.74 -6.26 3.23
CA ARG A 243 3.02 -6.98 4.31
C ARG A 243 3.14 -8.51 4.28
N MET A 244 3.59 -9.08 3.16
CA MET A 244 3.83 -10.53 3.00
C MET A 244 5.32 -10.86 2.83
N LYS A 245 6.21 -9.94 3.10
CA LYS A 245 7.68 -10.13 3.11
C LYS A 245 8.12 -10.50 4.53
N SER A 246 9.43 -10.63 4.79
CA SER A 246 9.94 -10.89 6.15
C SER A 246 10.07 -9.61 7.00
N PRO A 247 10.15 -9.71 8.34
CA PRO A 247 10.44 -8.55 9.21
C PRO A 247 11.78 -7.88 8.86
N GLU A 248 12.81 -8.65 8.50
CA GLU A 248 14.12 -8.15 8.09
C GLU A 248 14.02 -7.30 6.83
N TYR A 249 13.21 -7.73 5.84
CA TYR A 249 12.93 -6.93 4.65
C TYR A 249 12.30 -5.59 5.03
N VAL A 250 11.32 -5.61 5.94
CA VAL A 250 10.64 -4.37 6.38
C VAL A 250 11.64 -3.43 7.04
N TYR A 251 12.40 -3.92 8.03
CA TYR A 251 13.42 -3.12 8.72
C TYR A 251 14.44 -2.50 7.74
N ASN A 252 15.01 -3.33 6.88
CA ASN A 252 16.05 -2.90 5.94
C ASN A 252 15.52 -1.87 4.94
N THR A 253 14.32 -2.12 4.37
CA THR A 253 13.70 -1.21 3.41
C THR A 253 13.34 0.12 4.07
N VAL A 254 12.67 0.09 5.23
CA VAL A 254 12.29 1.32 5.95
C VAL A 254 13.52 2.13 6.33
N SER A 255 14.56 1.49 6.89
CA SER A 255 15.82 2.18 7.25
C SER A 255 16.50 2.84 6.06
N ALA A 256 16.50 2.19 4.87
CA ALA A 256 17.08 2.75 3.67
C ALA A 256 16.33 4.00 3.19
N TYR A 257 14.99 3.93 3.16
CA TYR A 257 14.15 5.08 2.76
C TYR A 257 14.15 6.19 3.80
N ARG A 258 14.23 5.89 5.10
CA ARG A 258 14.39 6.91 6.15
C ARG A 258 15.64 7.75 5.90
N LYS A 259 16.78 7.11 5.70
CA LYS A 259 18.04 7.80 5.37
C LYS A 259 17.93 8.64 4.10
N ALA A 260 17.26 8.12 3.07
CA ALA A 260 17.10 8.84 1.81
C ALA A 260 16.19 10.08 1.96
N ILE A 261 15.12 9.97 2.75
CA ILE A 261 14.22 11.10 3.05
C ILE A 261 14.95 12.15 3.88
N ASP A 262 15.65 11.76 4.95
CA ASP A 262 16.39 12.69 5.82
C ASP A 262 17.42 13.46 5.01
N ALA A 263 18.21 12.76 4.17
CA ALA A 263 19.19 13.41 3.29
C ALA A 263 18.52 14.39 2.31
N ALA A 264 17.38 14.02 1.72
CA ALA A 264 16.66 14.89 0.79
C ALA A 264 16.07 16.13 1.50
N GLU A 265 15.57 16.00 2.71
CA GLU A 265 15.04 17.11 3.52
C GLU A 265 16.13 18.09 3.96
N GLU A 266 17.35 17.57 4.18
CA GLU A 266 18.55 18.39 4.46
C GLU A 266 19.18 19.00 3.19
N GLY A 267 18.64 18.73 2.00
CA GLY A 267 19.22 19.16 0.72
C GLY A 267 20.51 18.46 0.35
N ALA A 268 20.80 17.31 0.97
CA ALA A 268 22.01 16.51 0.76
C ALA A 268 21.76 15.41 -0.27
N VAL A 269 22.82 15.00 -0.98
CA VAL A 269 22.80 13.84 -1.85
C VAL A 269 22.98 12.57 -1.02
N PHE A 270 22.07 11.63 -1.12
CA PHE A 270 22.18 10.32 -0.47
C PHE A 270 23.36 9.53 -1.08
N LYS A 271 24.53 9.54 -0.41
CA LYS A 271 25.79 9.06 -0.96
C LYS A 271 25.99 7.54 -0.93
N ASP A 272 25.25 6.81 -0.10
CA ASP A 272 25.41 5.35 0.05
C ASP A 272 24.44 4.53 -0.82
N HIS A 273 23.84 5.21 -1.79
CA HIS A 273 22.79 4.73 -2.68
C HIS A 273 23.09 3.38 -3.33
N GLY A 274 24.31 3.19 -3.85
CA GLY A 274 24.69 1.95 -4.52
C GLY A 274 24.65 0.72 -3.61
N LYS A 275 25.11 0.84 -2.37
CA LYS A 275 25.10 -0.26 -1.38
C LYS A 275 23.68 -0.59 -0.93
N GLU A 276 22.87 0.42 -0.61
CA GLU A 276 21.47 0.22 -0.22
C GLU A 276 20.64 -0.40 -1.36
N VAL A 277 20.83 0.04 -2.61
CA VAL A 277 20.18 -0.57 -3.77
C VAL A 277 20.59 -2.04 -3.94
N ILE A 278 21.88 -2.37 -3.77
CA ILE A 278 22.35 -3.76 -3.84
C ILE A 278 21.71 -4.60 -2.73
N ARG A 279 21.69 -4.08 -1.50
CA ARG A 279 21.07 -4.75 -0.35
C ARG A 279 19.58 -5.02 -0.59
N LEU A 280 18.82 -4.00 -1.03
CA LEU A 280 17.38 -4.14 -1.32
C LEU A 280 17.08 -5.10 -2.48
N LYS A 281 18.01 -5.30 -3.42
CA LYS A 281 17.86 -6.29 -4.50
C LYS A 281 18.14 -7.73 -4.06
N SER A 282 18.89 -7.93 -2.99
CA SER A 282 19.25 -9.24 -2.47
C SER A 282 18.18 -9.84 -1.55
N GLU A 283 17.19 -9.06 -1.13
CA GLU A 283 16.08 -9.43 -0.27
C GLU A 283 14.77 -9.62 -1.09
#